data_feda4c26ec138881f38a55ee295dacfc
#
_entry.id   feda4c26ec138881f38a55ee295dacfc
#
_cell.length_a   1.000
_cell.length_b   1.000
_cell.length_c   1.000
_cell.angle_alpha   90.00
_cell.angle_beta   90.00
_cell.angle_gamma   90.00
#
_symmetry.space_group_name_H-M   'P 1'
#
loop_
_entity.id
_entity.type
_entity.pdbx_description
1 polymer ?
#
loop_
_entity_poly.entity_id
_entity_poly.type
_entity_poly.pdbx_seq_one_letter_code
_entity_poly.pdbx_strand_id
1 'polypeptide(L)'
;MALLSKKNKPSQKAYAVVTGAGSGIGRSFALELAKRGGDVICADIDLSSAQETVDLIQSMTSTSAYAVHCDVGLKESVHALAEQAEQLLGYPVTLLINNAGVGLGGKFDEVSLKDWQWCMHVNLWGVIHGCHYFVPKFKQQGFGAIINVASAAGYTAAPEMTAYNVTKSSVLALSETLASELHAYNIAVNVLCPTLVPTNIMKNGRLPSRYSGLADKLLMNHAFTTSDAVVKKTLNRLDAGKLYTIPQPDAKLFWWMKRASPSLYVKLLGLGYPLFNQITK
;
A
#
# COMPACT_ATOMS: atom_id res chain seq x y z
N MET A 1 -3.95 16.97 26.53
CA MET A 1 -3.65 17.11 25.10
C MET A 1 -2.12 17.06 24.93
N ALA A 2 -1.56 15.85 24.86
CA ALA A 2 -0.10 15.68 24.70
C ALA A 2 0.22 16.02 23.25
N LEU A 3 0.84 17.17 23.04
CA LEU A 3 1.46 17.54 21.77
C LEU A 3 2.47 16.44 21.42
N LEU A 4 2.19 15.71 20.33
CA LEU A 4 3.17 14.81 19.71
C LEU A 4 4.49 15.58 19.66
N SER A 5 5.46 15.13 20.45
CA SER A 5 6.79 15.73 20.50
C SER A 5 7.31 15.78 19.06
N LYS A 6 7.66 16.97 18.57
CA LYS A 6 8.27 17.22 17.25
C LYS A 6 9.58 16.44 16.99
N LYS A 7 9.99 15.58 17.92
CA LYS A 7 11.31 14.94 17.94
C LYS A 7 11.41 13.56 17.29
N ASN A 8 10.32 12.82 17.11
CA ASN A 8 10.41 11.48 16.52
C ASN A 8 9.73 11.46 15.14
N LYS A 9 10.53 11.33 14.09
CA LYS A 9 10.07 11.09 12.72
C LYS A 9 10.08 9.58 12.46
N PRO A 10 8.92 8.91 12.43
CA PRO A 10 8.85 7.45 12.34
C PRO A 10 9.59 6.84 11.14
N SER A 11 9.81 7.62 10.08
CA SER A 11 10.51 7.15 8.88
C SER A 11 12.04 7.32 8.95
N GLN A 12 12.59 7.98 9.96
CA GLN A 12 14.03 8.19 10.11
C GLN A 12 14.63 7.10 10.99
N LYS A 13 15.68 6.43 10.50
CA LYS A 13 16.35 5.33 11.21
C LYS A 13 15.37 4.26 11.69
N ALA A 14 14.37 3.95 10.86
CA ALA A 14 13.34 2.98 11.18
C ALA A 14 13.88 1.55 11.11
N TYR A 15 13.44 0.69 12.01
CA TYR A 15 13.51 -0.76 11.85
C TYR A 15 12.23 -1.19 11.16
N ALA A 16 12.28 -1.37 9.85
CA ALA A 16 11.09 -1.44 9.03
C ALA A 16 10.83 -2.82 8.42
N VAL A 17 9.57 -3.19 8.31
CA VAL A 17 9.10 -4.31 7.50
C VAL A 17 8.28 -3.76 6.34
N VAL A 18 8.63 -4.14 5.11
CA VAL A 18 7.92 -3.75 3.89
C VAL A 18 7.44 -5.00 3.17
N THR A 19 6.12 -5.17 3.02
CA THR A 19 5.55 -6.27 2.24
C THR A 19 5.41 -5.89 0.76
N GLY A 20 5.59 -6.85 -0.15
CA GLY A 20 5.64 -6.58 -1.59
C GLY A 20 6.86 -5.73 -1.96
N ALA A 21 7.99 -5.94 -1.26
CA ALA A 21 9.20 -5.14 -1.42
C ALA A 21 10.03 -5.48 -2.67
N GLY A 22 9.70 -6.54 -3.37
CA GLY A 22 10.41 -6.99 -4.56
C GLY A 22 10.28 -6.05 -5.76
N SER A 23 9.27 -5.17 -5.81
CA SER A 23 9.07 -4.28 -6.96
C SER A 23 8.27 -3.02 -6.63
N GLY A 24 8.19 -2.09 -7.60
CA GLY A 24 7.28 -0.94 -7.60
C GLY A 24 7.38 -0.06 -6.36
N ILE A 25 6.22 0.25 -5.76
CA ILE A 25 6.13 1.12 -4.58
C ILE A 25 6.81 0.49 -3.37
N GLY A 26 6.70 -0.84 -3.19
CA GLY A 26 7.36 -1.55 -2.09
C GLY A 26 8.88 -1.45 -2.14
N ARG A 27 9.48 -1.70 -3.31
CA ARG A 27 10.92 -1.50 -3.53
C ARG A 27 11.32 -0.05 -3.26
N SER A 28 10.56 0.92 -3.77
CA SER A 28 10.84 2.34 -3.51
C SER A 28 10.75 2.69 -2.01
N PHE A 29 9.83 2.09 -1.25
CA PHE A 29 9.79 2.25 0.22
C PHE A 29 11.05 1.72 0.88
N ALA A 30 11.46 0.49 0.54
CA ALA A 30 12.65 -0.12 1.11
C ALA A 30 13.91 0.72 0.84
N LEU A 31 14.10 1.15 -0.41
CA LEU A 31 15.23 2.00 -0.81
C LEU A 31 15.22 3.36 -0.11
N GLU A 32 14.08 4.02 -0.02
CA GLU A 32 13.99 5.35 0.61
C GLU A 32 14.20 5.27 2.13
N LEU A 33 13.71 4.20 2.80
CA LEU A 33 13.94 3.97 4.22
C LEU A 33 15.41 3.73 4.53
N ALA A 34 16.10 2.93 3.71
CA ALA A 34 17.53 2.71 3.81
C ALA A 34 18.32 4.02 3.65
N LYS A 35 17.96 4.87 2.67
CA LYS A 35 18.53 6.22 2.49
C LYS A 35 18.30 7.14 3.70
N ARG A 36 17.22 6.91 4.48
CA ARG A 36 16.93 7.61 5.73
C ARG A 36 17.65 7.00 6.95
N GLY A 37 18.55 6.05 6.71
CA GLY A 37 19.36 5.39 7.75
C GLY A 37 18.63 4.28 8.51
N GLY A 38 17.55 3.75 7.95
CA GLY A 38 16.77 2.65 8.53
C GLY A 38 17.24 1.29 8.04
N ASP A 39 17.07 0.25 8.86
CA ASP A 39 17.26 -1.15 8.49
C ASP A 39 15.93 -1.75 8.02
N VAL A 40 15.95 -2.60 6.98
CA VAL A 40 14.73 -2.98 6.28
C VAL A 40 14.62 -4.49 6.06
N ILE A 41 13.49 -5.06 6.46
CA ILE A 41 13.05 -6.38 6.00
C ILE A 41 12.25 -6.21 4.71
N CYS A 42 12.80 -6.70 3.61
CA CYS A 42 12.17 -6.76 2.30
C CYS A 42 11.38 -8.08 2.19
N ALA A 43 10.08 -8.06 2.51
CA ALA A 43 9.23 -9.24 2.44
C ALA A 43 8.48 -9.30 1.10
N ASP A 44 8.54 -10.42 0.41
CA ASP A 44 7.81 -10.63 -0.86
C ASP A 44 7.46 -12.12 -1.04
N ILE A 45 6.43 -12.42 -1.83
CA ILE A 45 6.11 -13.78 -2.25
C ILE A 45 7.18 -14.33 -3.22
N ASP A 46 7.83 -13.44 -3.97
CA ASP A 46 8.99 -13.72 -4.79
C ASP A 46 10.27 -13.32 -4.04
N LEU A 47 10.89 -14.29 -3.39
CA LEU A 47 12.13 -14.09 -2.62
C LEU A 47 13.27 -13.55 -3.49
N SER A 48 13.35 -13.92 -4.75
CA SER A 48 14.40 -13.44 -5.66
C SER A 48 14.28 -11.95 -5.91
N SER A 49 13.08 -11.46 -6.17
CA SER A 49 12.80 -10.03 -6.34
C SER A 49 13.03 -9.22 -5.05
N ALA A 50 12.75 -9.81 -3.88
CA ALA A 50 13.09 -9.22 -2.58
C ALA A 50 14.61 -9.12 -2.40
N GLN A 51 15.36 -10.16 -2.78
CA GLN A 51 16.82 -10.17 -2.73
C GLN A 51 17.44 -9.10 -3.65
N GLU A 52 16.94 -8.92 -4.87
CA GLU A 52 17.38 -7.82 -5.75
C GLU A 52 17.24 -6.45 -5.05
N THR A 53 16.16 -6.26 -4.29
CA THR A 53 15.94 -5.00 -3.53
C THR A 53 16.97 -4.86 -2.41
N VAL A 54 17.29 -5.95 -1.71
CA VAL A 54 18.36 -5.98 -0.69
C VAL A 54 19.71 -5.64 -1.30
N ASP A 55 20.07 -6.25 -2.43
CA ASP A 55 21.34 -6.00 -3.13
C ASP A 55 21.47 -4.52 -3.55
N LEU A 56 20.36 -3.91 -4.02
CA LEU A 56 20.32 -2.48 -4.32
C LEU A 56 20.54 -1.62 -3.06
N ILE A 57 19.92 -1.96 -1.93
CA ILE A 57 20.14 -1.24 -0.66
C ILE A 57 21.61 -1.33 -0.25
N GLN A 58 22.19 -2.51 -0.24
CA GLN A 58 23.58 -2.75 0.16
C GLN A 58 24.60 -2.04 -0.74
N SER A 59 24.27 -1.89 -2.04
CA SER A 59 25.11 -1.14 -2.97
C SER A 59 25.10 0.37 -2.76
N MET A 60 24.06 0.92 -2.10
CA MET A 60 23.84 2.37 -1.99
C MET A 60 23.98 2.92 -0.56
N THR A 61 23.89 2.07 0.45
CA THR A 61 23.85 2.48 1.86
C THR A 61 24.65 1.51 2.72
N SER A 62 24.98 1.93 3.95
CA SER A 62 25.60 1.06 4.96
C SER A 62 24.58 0.44 5.93
N THR A 63 23.27 0.57 5.65
CA THR A 63 22.22 0.02 6.49
C THR A 63 22.02 -1.47 6.20
N SER A 64 21.46 -2.18 7.18
CA SER A 64 21.15 -3.60 7.03
C SER A 64 19.84 -3.80 6.27
N ALA A 65 19.82 -4.79 5.37
CA ALA A 65 18.60 -5.20 4.70
C ALA A 65 18.58 -6.73 4.55
N TYR A 66 17.39 -7.32 4.66
CA TYR A 66 17.18 -8.77 4.61
C TYR A 66 15.98 -9.11 3.75
N ALA A 67 16.12 -10.09 2.87
CA ALA A 67 15.02 -10.63 2.09
C ALA A 67 14.33 -11.76 2.85
N VAL A 68 12.99 -11.71 2.91
CA VAL A 68 12.17 -12.73 3.57
C VAL A 68 11.02 -13.12 2.65
N HIS A 69 10.87 -14.44 2.43
CA HIS A 69 9.69 -14.94 1.70
C HIS A 69 8.44 -14.76 2.56
N CYS A 70 7.39 -14.13 1.99
CA CYS A 70 6.12 -13.96 2.69
C CYS A 70 4.95 -13.90 1.71
N ASP A 71 4.04 -14.87 1.82
CA ASP A 71 2.70 -14.75 1.26
C ASP A 71 1.79 -14.07 2.28
N VAL A 72 1.45 -12.80 2.03
CA VAL A 72 0.61 -12.02 2.95
C VAL A 72 -0.83 -12.54 3.07
N GLY A 73 -1.30 -13.30 2.08
CA GLY A 73 -2.61 -13.97 2.14
C GLY A 73 -2.70 -15.09 3.19
N LEU A 74 -1.56 -15.60 3.66
CA LEU A 74 -1.46 -16.66 4.65
C LEU A 74 -1.06 -16.08 6.01
N LYS A 75 -1.94 -16.22 7.02
CA LYS A 75 -1.70 -15.67 8.36
C LYS A 75 -0.45 -16.25 9.02
N GLU A 76 -0.17 -17.54 8.78
CA GLU A 76 1.01 -18.23 9.32
C GLU A 76 2.30 -17.64 8.74
N SER A 77 2.31 -17.27 7.45
CA SER A 77 3.46 -16.64 6.79
C SER A 77 3.74 -15.25 7.35
N VAL A 78 2.68 -14.45 7.60
CA VAL A 78 2.84 -13.12 8.21
C VAL A 78 3.23 -13.20 9.69
N HIS A 79 2.74 -14.19 10.42
CA HIS A 79 3.18 -14.46 11.80
C HIS A 79 4.68 -14.78 11.83
N ALA A 80 5.12 -15.71 10.99
CA ALA A 80 6.55 -16.06 10.89
C ALA A 80 7.40 -14.84 10.50
N LEU A 81 6.92 -13.99 9.57
CA LEU A 81 7.58 -12.74 9.21
C LEU A 81 7.75 -11.83 10.43
N ALA A 82 6.72 -11.66 11.26
CA ALA A 82 6.75 -10.77 12.42
C ALA A 82 7.75 -11.23 13.50
N GLU A 83 7.94 -12.55 13.66
CA GLU A 83 8.94 -13.11 14.57
C GLU A 83 10.35 -13.02 13.99
N GLN A 84 10.51 -13.41 12.71
CA GLN A 84 11.80 -13.40 12.03
C GLN A 84 12.37 -12.00 11.85
N ALA A 85 11.51 -10.99 11.64
CA ALA A 85 11.94 -9.62 11.41
C ALA A 85 12.74 -9.06 12.60
N GLU A 86 12.26 -9.26 13.83
CA GLU A 86 12.96 -8.79 15.04
C GLU A 86 14.28 -9.53 15.28
N GLN A 87 14.33 -10.83 14.95
CA GLN A 87 15.56 -11.62 15.05
C GLN A 87 16.63 -11.13 14.06
N LEU A 88 16.25 -10.86 12.82
CA LEU A 88 17.17 -10.39 11.77
C LEU A 88 17.66 -8.96 12.01
N LEU A 89 16.76 -8.07 12.45
CA LEU A 89 17.09 -6.68 12.74
C LEU A 89 17.89 -6.51 14.05
N GLY A 90 17.76 -7.46 14.99
CA GLY A 90 18.33 -7.34 16.33
C GLY A 90 17.64 -6.30 17.22
N TYR A 91 16.57 -5.69 16.75
CA TYR A 91 15.80 -4.64 17.39
C TYR A 91 14.30 -4.79 17.14
N PRO A 92 13.42 -4.29 18.01
CA PRO A 92 11.99 -4.25 17.77
C PRO A 92 11.64 -3.49 16.49
N VAL A 93 10.73 -4.02 15.69
CA VAL A 93 10.21 -3.32 14.52
C VAL A 93 9.52 -2.01 14.93
N THR A 94 9.80 -0.93 14.23
CA THR A 94 9.23 0.40 14.51
C THR A 94 8.29 0.90 13.42
N LEU A 95 8.38 0.34 12.21
CA LEU A 95 7.56 0.74 11.06
C LEU A 95 7.12 -0.49 10.26
N LEU A 96 5.81 -0.66 10.12
CA LEU A 96 5.21 -1.64 9.21
C LEU A 96 4.66 -0.95 7.97
N ILE A 97 5.00 -1.46 6.79
CA ILE A 97 4.41 -1.03 5.52
C ILE A 97 3.69 -2.21 4.85
N ASN A 98 2.38 -2.23 4.98
CA ASN A 98 1.49 -3.16 4.30
C ASN A 98 1.28 -2.68 2.86
N ASN A 99 2.19 -3.10 1.96
CA ASN A 99 2.19 -2.64 0.57
C ASN A 99 1.82 -3.75 -0.43
N ALA A 100 2.09 -5.02 -0.11
CA ALA A 100 1.75 -6.13 -1.01
C ALA A 100 0.31 -6.02 -1.53
N GLY A 101 0.13 -6.22 -2.83
CA GLY A 101 -1.18 -6.09 -3.44
C GLY A 101 -1.19 -6.51 -4.90
N VAL A 102 -2.38 -6.85 -5.38
CA VAL A 102 -2.63 -7.33 -6.75
C VAL A 102 -3.74 -6.52 -7.41
N GLY A 103 -3.67 -6.39 -8.74
CA GLY A 103 -4.71 -5.78 -9.55
C GLY A 103 -5.77 -6.80 -9.96
N LEU A 104 -7.03 -6.38 -9.96
CA LEU A 104 -8.15 -7.16 -10.49
C LEU A 104 -9.12 -6.21 -11.18
N GLY A 105 -9.44 -6.49 -12.44
CA GLY A 105 -10.41 -5.75 -13.21
C GLY A 105 -11.35 -6.68 -13.99
N GLY A 106 -12.46 -6.13 -14.48
CA GLY A 106 -13.51 -6.81 -15.21
C GLY A 106 -14.88 -6.38 -14.72
N LYS A 107 -15.91 -6.62 -15.54
CA LYS A 107 -17.29 -6.38 -15.14
C LYS A 107 -17.66 -7.29 -13.97
N PHE A 108 -18.64 -6.87 -13.17
CA PHE A 108 -19.00 -7.57 -11.95
C PHE A 108 -19.38 -9.05 -12.22
N ASP A 109 -20.12 -9.31 -13.29
CA ASP A 109 -20.58 -10.62 -13.73
C ASP A 109 -19.54 -11.45 -14.48
N GLU A 110 -18.43 -10.84 -14.91
CA GLU A 110 -17.31 -11.52 -15.59
C GLU A 110 -16.24 -12.01 -14.61
N VAL A 111 -16.11 -11.37 -13.45
CA VAL A 111 -15.06 -11.69 -12.46
C VAL A 111 -15.50 -12.91 -11.63
N SER A 112 -14.72 -13.99 -11.68
CA SER A 112 -15.01 -15.21 -10.94
C SER A 112 -14.92 -15.00 -9.42
N LEU A 113 -15.74 -15.77 -8.65
CA LEU A 113 -15.62 -15.75 -7.18
C LEU A 113 -14.23 -16.19 -6.68
N LYS A 114 -13.53 -17.03 -7.45
CA LYS A 114 -12.15 -17.42 -7.16
C LYS A 114 -11.20 -16.23 -7.26
N ASP A 115 -11.39 -15.35 -8.25
CA ASP A 115 -10.57 -14.13 -8.40
C ASP A 115 -10.93 -13.10 -7.33
N TRP A 116 -12.20 -13.00 -6.95
CA TRP A 116 -12.64 -12.22 -5.81
C TRP A 116 -11.91 -12.66 -4.53
N GLN A 117 -11.94 -13.95 -4.21
CA GLN A 117 -11.26 -14.52 -3.03
C GLN A 117 -9.76 -14.23 -3.05
N TRP A 118 -9.11 -14.45 -4.20
CA TRP A 118 -7.69 -14.15 -4.36
C TRP A 118 -7.36 -12.67 -4.09
N CYS A 119 -8.13 -11.75 -4.67
CA CYS A 119 -7.95 -10.32 -4.47
C CYS A 119 -8.18 -9.93 -3.00
N MET A 120 -9.21 -10.48 -2.36
CA MET A 120 -9.50 -10.26 -0.94
C MET A 120 -8.38 -10.79 -0.04
N HIS A 121 -7.86 -11.99 -0.31
CA HIS A 121 -6.77 -12.58 0.48
C HIS A 121 -5.52 -11.71 0.46
N VAL A 122 -5.11 -11.24 -0.71
CA VAL A 122 -3.88 -10.43 -0.81
C VAL A 122 -4.13 -8.99 -0.33
N ASN A 123 -5.12 -8.30 -0.90
CA ASN A 123 -5.26 -6.85 -0.73
C ASN A 123 -5.89 -6.44 0.60
N LEU A 124 -6.69 -7.30 1.22
CA LEU A 124 -7.38 -7.00 2.49
C LEU A 124 -6.85 -7.85 3.64
N TRP A 125 -6.94 -9.18 3.52
CA TRP A 125 -6.45 -10.05 4.58
C TRP A 125 -4.96 -9.88 4.83
N GLY A 126 -4.14 -9.68 3.80
CA GLY A 126 -2.72 -9.37 3.97
C GLY A 126 -2.46 -8.14 4.83
N VAL A 127 -3.24 -7.07 4.65
CA VAL A 127 -3.15 -5.87 5.50
C VAL A 127 -3.65 -6.15 6.92
N ILE A 128 -4.75 -6.92 7.06
CA ILE A 128 -5.29 -7.31 8.37
C ILE A 128 -4.26 -8.17 9.13
N HIS A 129 -3.65 -9.17 8.49
CA HIS A 129 -2.62 -10.02 9.11
C HIS A 129 -1.42 -9.19 9.58
N GLY A 130 -0.92 -8.28 8.72
CA GLY A 130 0.16 -7.37 9.10
C GLY A 130 -0.21 -6.55 10.34
N CYS A 131 -1.35 -5.88 10.34
CA CYS A 131 -1.81 -5.12 11.50
C CYS A 131 -2.01 -6.01 12.73
N HIS A 132 -2.59 -7.21 12.56
CA HIS A 132 -2.88 -8.15 13.66
C HIS A 132 -1.62 -8.59 14.42
N TYR A 133 -0.54 -8.89 13.73
CA TYR A 133 0.69 -9.37 14.37
C TYR A 133 1.62 -8.25 14.84
N PHE A 134 1.60 -7.07 14.21
CA PHE A 134 2.49 -5.97 14.61
C PHE A 134 1.87 -4.99 15.62
N VAL A 135 0.55 -4.77 15.62
CA VAL A 135 -0.09 -3.84 16.56
C VAL A 135 0.15 -4.22 18.03
N PRO A 136 0.02 -5.50 18.46
CA PRO A 136 0.33 -5.88 19.83
C PRO A 136 1.79 -5.56 20.23
N LYS A 137 2.75 -5.81 19.33
CA LYS A 137 4.16 -5.49 19.53
C LYS A 137 4.36 -3.98 19.71
N PHE A 138 3.76 -3.17 18.84
CA PHE A 138 3.81 -1.70 18.94
C PHE A 138 3.14 -1.16 20.21
N LYS A 139 2.04 -1.76 20.66
CA LYS A 139 1.41 -1.41 21.93
C LYS A 139 2.30 -1.73 23.13
N GLN A 140 2.96 -2.89 23.10
CA GLN A 140 3.87 -3.32 24.17
C GLN A 140 5.09 -2.39 24.28
N GLN A 141 5.65 -1.94 23.17
CA GLN A 141 6.79 -1.03 23.17
C GLN A 141 6.40 0.45 23.38
N GLY A 142 5.10 0.80 23.30
CA GLY A 142 4.60 2.16 23.52
C GLY A 142 4.85 3.13 22.37
N PHE A 143 5.26 2.67 21.21
CA PHE A 143 5.45 3.45 19.99
C PHE A 143 5.44 2.53 18.74
N GLY A 144 5.20 3.12 17.58
CA GLY A 144 5.24 2.42 16.31
C GLY A 144 4.62 3.26 15.19
N ALA A 145 4.72 2.75 13.98
CA ALA A 145 4.06 3.36 12.84
C ALA A 145 3.59 2.31 11.83
N ILE A 146 2.48 2.59 11.17
CA ILE A 146 1.87 1.74 10.14
C ILE A 146 1.59 2.58 8.90
N ILE A 147 2.00 2.10 7.75
CA ILE A 147 1.55 2.59 6.44
C ILE A 147 0.76 1.47 5.77
N ASN A 148 -0.52 1.71 5.48
CA ASN A 148 -1.32 0.81 4.68
C ASN A 148 -1.47 1.37 3.25
N VAL A 149 -1.09 0.59 2.24
CA VAL A 149 -1.21 1.01 0.84
C VAL A 149 -2.60 0.63 0.32
N ALA A 150 -3.48 1.62 0.34
CA ALA A 150 -4.79 1.55 -0.31
C ALA A 150 -4.68 1.91 -1.81
N SER A 151 -5.58 2.72 -2.32
CA SER A 151 -5.61 3.29 -3.67
C SER A 151 -6.66 4.39 -3.71
N ALA A 152 -6.60 5.28 -4.69
CA ALA A 152 -7.73 6.13 -5.05
C ALA A 152 -8.99 5.31 -5.40
N ALA A 153 -8.82 4.09 -5.92
CA ALA A 153 -9.91 3.13 -6.17
C ALA A 153 -10.79 2.88 -4.94
N GLY A 154 -10.22 2.96 -3.73
CA GLY A 154 -10.96 2.79 -2.48
C GLY A 154 -12.05 3.84 -2.23
N TYR A 155 -11.98 5.00 -2.90
CA TYR A 155 -13.00 6.03 -2.79
C TYR A 155 -13.57 6.49 -4.13
N THR A 156 -12.91 6.25 -5.27
CA THR A 156 -13.44 6.65 -6.58
C THR A 156 -14.55 5.74 -7.08
N ALA A 157 -14.56 4.47 -6.67
CA ALA A 157 -15.53 3.47 -7.13
C ALA A 157 -15.58 3.35 -8.66
N ALA A 158 -14.40 3.32 -9.31
CA ALA A 158 -14.28 3.22 -10.76
C ALA A 158 -14.99 1.96 -11.29
N PRO A 159 -15.76 2.05 -12.39
CA PRO A 159 -16.37 0.88 -13.03
C PRO A 159 -15.35 -0.20 -13.40
N GLU A 160 -15.81 -1.45 -13.49
CA GLU A 160 -15.03 -2.63 -13.87
C GLU A 160 -13.83 -2.95 -12.95
N MET A 161 -13.86 -2.44 -11.72
CA MET A 161 -12.85 -2.71 -10.70
C MET A 161 -13.49 -3.08 -9.35
N THR A 162 -14.69 -3.66 -9.34
CA THR A 162 -15.51 -3.78 -8.11
C THR A 162 -14.77 -4.50 -6.99
N ALA A 163 -14.16 -5.67 -7.24
CA ALA A 163 -13.44 -6.41 -6.22
C ALA A 163 -12.23 -5.63 -5.67
N TYR A 164 -11.47 -5.01 -6.56
CA TYR A 164 -10.34 -4.15 -6.18
C TYR A 164 -10.81 -2.94 -5.36
N ASN A 165 -11.85 -2.24 -5.82
CA ASN A 165 -12.44 -1.10 -5.11
C ASN A 165 -12.88 -1.49 -3.69
N VAL A 166 -13.56 -2.64 -3.54
CA VAL A 166 -14.00 -3.15 -2.23
C VAL A 166 -12.81 -3.37 -1.30
N THR A 167 -11.76 -4.08 -1.78
CA THR A 167 -10.58 -4.31 -0.94
C THR A 167 -9.91 -3.01 -0.52
N LYS A 168 -9.75 -2.06 -1.42
CA LYS A 168 -9.07 -0.79 -1.13
C LYS A 168 -9.92 0.17 -0.30
N SER A 169 -11.26 0.12 -0.40
CA SER A 169 -12.18 0.80 0.53
C SER A 169 -12.08 0.24 1.94
N SER A 170 -12.00 -1.09 2.06
CA SER A 170 -11.86 -1.75 3.36
C SER A 170 -10.53 -1.39 4.05
N VAL A 171 -9.43 -1.27 3.28
CA VAL A 171 -8.13 -0.81 3.82
C VAL A 171 -8.21 0.64 4.30
N LEU A 172 -8.99 1.51 3.64
CA LEU A 172 -9.23 2.87 4.12
C LEU A 172 -9.94 2.85 5.48
N ALA A 173 -11.08 2.16 5.57
CA ALA A 173 -11.86 2.06 6.81
C ALA A 173 -11.03 1.46 7.96
N LEU A 174 -10.29 0.38 7.70
CA LEU A 174 -9.36 -0.23 8.65
C LEU A 174 -8.34 0.79 9.17
N SER A 175 -7.73 1.56 8.28
CA SER A 175 -6.70 2.54 8.63
C SER A 175 -7.26 3.70 9.45
N GLU A 176 -8.47 4.17 9.12
CA GLU A 176 -9.18 5.23 9.88
C GLU A 176 -9.50 4.76 11.30
N THR A 177 -10.01 3.53 11.44
CA THR A 177 -10.32 2.93 12.75
C THR A 177 -9.06 2.75 13.58
N LEU A 178 -8.01 2.14 13.02
CA LEU A 178 -6.74 1.93 13.70
C LEU A 178 -6.08 3.26 14.12
N ALA A 179 -6.17 4.31 13.31
CA ALA A 179 -5.63 5.61 13.69
C ALA A 179 -6.27 6.18 14.96
N SER A 180 -7.57 5.93 15.15
CA SER A 180 -8.30 6.35 16.35
C SER A 180 -7.96 5.47 17.55
N GLU A 181 -7.97 4.14 17.38
CA GLU A 181 -7.72 3.18 18.46
C GLU A 181 -6.27 3.22 18.98
N LEU A 182 -5.31 3.49 18.10
CA LEU A 182 -3.89 3.42 18.40
C LEU A 182 -3.30 4.76 18.85
N HIS A 183 -4.08 5.85 18.81
CA HIS A 183 -3.63 7.19 19.18
C HIS A 183 -3.08 7.24 20.61
N ALA A 184 -3.77 6.58 21.57
CA ALA A 184 -3.36 6.54 22.97
C ALA A 184 -2.05 5.78 23.23
N TYR A 185 -1.62 4.95 22.27
CA TYR A 185 -0.40 4.13 22.35
C TYR A 185 0.79 4.78 21.61
N ASN A 186 0.65 6.03 21.16
CA ASN A 186 1.69 6.72 20.38
C ASN A 186 2.11 5.95 19.11
N ILE A 187 1.13 5.30 18.46
CA ILE A 187 1.31 4.57 17.20
C ILE A 187 0.71 5.42 16.07
N ALA A 188 1.55 5.80 15.11
CA ALA A 188 1.14 6.59 13.96
C ALA A 188 0.57 5.68 12.86
N VAL A 189 -0.55 6.08 12.25
CA VAL A 189 -1.12 5.38 11.09
C VAL A 189 -1.20 6.33 9.90
N ASN A 190 -0.75 5.87 8.74
CA ASN A 190 -0.91 6.57 7.46
C ASN A 190 -1.52 5.63 6.43
N VAL A 191 -2.42 6.13 5.61
CA VAL A 191 -2.97 5.40 4.46
C VAL A 191 -2.61 6.10 3.17
N LEU A 192 -1.92 5.37 2.28
CA LEU A 192 -1.50 5.84 0.97
C LEU A 192 -2.58 5.51 -0.07
N CYS A 193 -3.06 6.53 -0.78
CA CYS A 193 -4.11 6.43 -1.79
C CYS A 193 -3.63 6.97 -3.13
N PRO A 194 -2.77 6.26 -3.87
CA PRO A 194 -2.31 6.70 -5.18
C PRO A 194 -3.36 6.42 -6.27
N THR A 195 -3.31 7.16 -7.36
CA THR A 195 -3.87 6.78 -8.66
C THR A 195 -2.85 5.94 -9.44
N LEU A 196 -2.74 6.13 -10.73
CA LEU A 196 -1.81 5.39 -11.57
C LEU A 196 -0.35 5.72 -11.21
N VAL A 197 0.40 4.69 -10.84
CA VAL A 197 1.85 4.72 -10.63
C VAL A 197 2.46 3.62 -11.47
N PRO A 198 3.53 3.88 -12.25
CA PRO A 198 4.19 2.86 -13.06
C PRO A 198 4.76 1.75 -12.17
N THR A 199 4.06 0.62 -12.12
CA THR A 199 4.43 -0.55 -11.32
C THR A 199 3.98 -1.83 -12.02
N ASN A 200 4.40 -2.98 -11.53
CA ASN A 200 4.02 -4.27 -12.07
C ASN A 200 2.59 -4.73 -11.67
N ILE A 201 1.83 -3.92 -10.95
CA ILE A 201 0.51 -4.30 -10.43
C ILE A 201 -0.49 -4.71 -11.52
N MET A 202 -0.40 -4.07 -12.69
CA MET A 202 -1.25 -4.40 -13.84
C MET A 202 -0.75 -5.66 -14.56
N LYS A 203 0.58 -5.84 -14.67
CA LYS A 203 1.19 -7.02 -15.31
C LYS A 203 0.93 -8.30 -14.51
N ASN A 204 1.00 -8.19 -13.19
CA ASN A 204 0.77 -9.30 -12.25
C ASN A 204 -0.71 -9.42 -11.84
N GLY A 205 -1.56 -8.53 -12.34
CA GLY A 205 -3.00 -8.53 -12.08
C GLY A 205 -3.76 -9.51 -12.98
N ARG A 206 -5.02 -9.73 -12.61
CA ARG A 206 -5.98 -10.50 -13.44
C ARG A 206 -6.92 -9.52 -14.12
N LEU A 207 -6.63 -9.24 -15.38
CA LEU A 207 -7.38 -8.29 -16.20
C LEU A 207 -7.89 -8.99 -17.46
N PRO A 208 -9.12 -8.69 -17.92
CA PRO A 208 -9.60 -9.15 -19.24
C PRO A 208 -8.64 -8.72 -20.35
N SER A 209 -8.52 -9.56 -21.38
CA SER A 209 -7.62 -9.33 -22.53
C SER A 209 -7.89 -7.99 -23.25
N ARG A 210 -9.13 -7.49 -23.22
CA ARG A 210 -9.50 -6.17 -23.77
C ARG A 210 -8.73 -5.00 -23.15
N TYR A 211 -8.12 -5.18 -21.95
CA TYR A 211 -7.27 -4.17 -21.30
C TYR A 211 -5.77 -4.39 -21.56
N SER A 212 -5.38 -5.47 -22.25
CA SER A 212 -3.99 -5.67 -22.64
C SER A 212 -3.58 -4.55 -23.60
N GLY A 213 -2.47 -3.86 -23.27
CA GLY A 213 -2.01 -2.69 -24.02
C GLY A 213 -2.67 -1.35 -23.66
N LEU A 214 -3.93 -1.31 -23.20
CA LEU A 214 -4.55 -0.09 -22.68
C LEU A 214 -3.93 0.28 -21.33
N ALA A 215 -3.72 -0.71 -20.47
CA ALA A 215 -3.05 -0.53 -19.18
C ALA A 215 -1.64 0.04 -19.35
N ASP A 216 -0.85 -0.48 -20.29
CA ASP A 216 0.48 0.04 -20.59
C ASP A 216 0.44 1.46 -21.17
N LYS A 217 -0.48 1.75 -22.10
CA LYS A 217 -0.68 3.10 -22.64
C LYS A 217 -1.11 4.10 -21.57
N LEU A 218 -2.03 3.72 -20.67
CA LEU A 218 -2.47 4.59 -19.58
C LEU A 218 -1.33 4.85 -18.57
N LEU A 219 -0.54 3.82 -18.26
CA LEU A 219 0.62 3.97 -17.38
C LEU A 219 1.71 4.83 -17.99
N MET A 220 2.01 4.66 -19.29
CA MET A 220 3.05 5.44 -19.97
C MET A 220 2.65 6.90 -20.22
N ASN A 221 1.38 7.17 -20.55
CA ASN A 221 0.93 8.50 -20.98
C ASN A 221 0.30 9.33 -19.83
N HIS A 222 -0.14 8.71 -18.73
CA HIS A 222 -0.90 9.38 -17.68
C HIS A 222 -0.32 9.15 -16.26
N ALA A 223 0.87 8.56 -16.13
CA ALA A 223 1.55 8.49 -14.86
C ALA A 223 2.18 9.85 -14.52
N PHE A 224 1.44 10.67 -13.78
CA PHE A 224 1.90 12.01 -13.34
C PHE A 224 3.02 11.97 -12.29
N THR A 225 3.47 10.78 -11.86
CA THR A 225 4.44 10.66 -10.76
C THR A 225 5.16 9.32 -10.77
N THR A 226 6.36 9.31 -10.22
CA THR A 226 7.15 8.09 -10.00
C THR A 226 6.84 7.46 -8.65
N SER A 227 7.15 6.15 -8.49
CA SER A 227 7.05 5.45 -7.21
C SER A 227 7.86 6.17 -6.12
N ASP A 228 9.05 6.66 -6.44
CA ASP A 228 9.93 7.36 -5.49
C ASP A 228 9.31 8.67 -4.98
N ALA A 229 8.69 9.46 -5.87
CA ALA A 229 8.03 10.71 -5.47
C ALA A 229 6.81 10.43 -4.56
N VAL A 230 6.03 9.38 -4.88
CA VAL A 230 4.91 8.92 -4.04
C VAL A 230 5.40 8.50 -2.67
N VAL A 231 6.46 7.69 -2.60
CA VAL A 231 7.03 7.19 -1.36
C VAL A 231 7.59 8.32 -0.50
N LYS A 232 8.42 9.21 -1.05
CA LYS A 232 8.97 10.36 -0.31
C LYS A 232 7.86 11.21 0.30
N LYS A 233 6.80 11.47 -0.47
CA LYS A 233 5.64 12.23 0.01
C LYS A 233 4.92 11.49 1.14
N THR A 234 4.78 10.16 1.04
CA THR A 234 4.11 9.33 2.04
C THR A 234 4.87 9.34 3.36
N LEU A 235 6.17 9.07 3.33
CA LEU A 235 7.01 9.08 4.52
C LEU A 235 7.05 10.46 5.19
N ASN A 236 7.13 11.55 4.41
CA ASN A 236 7.07 12.90 4.96
C ASN A 236 5.71 13.23 5.60
N ARG A 237 4.61 12.69 5.07
CA ARG A 237 3.28 12.86 5.68
C ARG A 237 3.10 12.01 6.93
N LEU A 238 3.66 10.80 6.96
CA LEU A 238 3.74 9.99 8.19
C LEU A 238 4.50 10.74 9.28
N ASP A 239 5.68 11.29 8.96
CA ASP A 239 6.51 12.08 9.89
C ASP A 239 5.80 13.35 10.38
N ALA A 240 4.86 13.87 9.59
CA ALA A 240 4.00 15.00 9.96
C ALA A 240 2.70 14.58 10.70
N GLY A 241 2.55 13.30 11.07
CA GLY A 241 1.38 12.77 11.77
C GLY A 241 0.08 12.84 10.96
N LYS A 242 0.15 12.76 9.62
CA LYS A 242 -1.03 12.84 8.75
C LYS A 242 -1.56 11.45 8.41
N LEU A 243 -2.85 11.23 8.60
CA LEU A 243 -3.51 9.96 8.29
C LEU A 243 -3.51 9.66 6.78
N TYR A 244 -3.91 10.62 5.94
CA TYR A 244 -4.03 10.38 4.50
C TYR A 244 -2.84 10.91 3.71
N THR A 245 -2.36 10.09 2.78
CA THR A 245 -1.49 10.51 1.68
C THR A 245 -2.22 10.31 0.36
N ILE A 246 -2.65 11.39 -0.27
CA ILE A 246 -3.25 11.42 -1.62
C ILE A 246 -2.23 12.16 -2.49
N PRO A 247 -1.34 11.43 -3.19
CA PRO A 247 -0.16 12.07 -3.80
C PRO A 247 -0.50 12.88 -5.05
N GLN A 248 -1.41 12.40 -5.91
CA GLN A 248 -1.69 12.99 -7.22
C GLN A 248 -2.84 14.02 -7.15
N PRO A 249 -2.83 15.04 -8.04
CA PRO A 249 -3.89 16.06 -8.09
C PRO A 249 -5.26 15.51 -8.50
N ASP A 250 -5.30 14.59 -9.48
CA ASP A 250 -6.52 13.91 -9.93
C ASP A 250 -7.18 13.11 -8.81
N ALA A 251 -6.38 12.36 -8.04
CA ALA A 251 -6.85 11.65 -6.85
C ALA A 251 -7.52 12.60 -5.84
N LYS A 252 -6.93 13.79 -5.61
CA LYS A 252 -7.51 14.80 -4.71
C LYS A 252 -8.81 15.36 -5.25
N LEU A 253 -8.89 15.60 -6.56
CA LEU A 253 -10.11 16.09 -7.20
C LEU A 253 -11.26 15.11 -6.98
N PHE A 254 -11.07 13.81 -7.30
CA PHE A 254 -12.07 12.77 -7.08
C PHE A 254 -12.46 12.63 -5.59
N TRP A 255 -11.49 12.74 -4.69
CA TRP A 255 -11.74 12.73 -3.26
C TRP A 255 -12.71 13.84 -2.82
N TRP A 256 -12.51 15.07 -3.29
CA TRP A 256 -13.38 16.19 -2.96
C TRP A 256 -14.74 16.10 -3.66
N MET A 257 -14.77 15.74 -4.94
CA MET A 257 -16.03 15.59 -5.69
C MET A 257 -16.96 14.59 -5.03
N LYS A 258 -16.45 13.40 -4.67
CA LYS A 258 -17.26 12.38 -4.01
C LYS A 258 -17.74 12.80 -2.63
N ARG A 259 -16.94 13.53 -1.86
CA ARG A 259 -17.33 14.05 -0.53
C ARG A 259 -18.34 15.19 -0.60
N ALA A 260 -18.24 16.03 -1.61
CA ALA A 260 -19.18 17.13 -1.80
C ALA A 260 -20.59 16.62 -2.17
N SER A 261 -20.70 15.62 -3.05
CA SER A 261 -21.98 15.03 -3.45
C SER A 261 -21.78 13.57 -3.92
N PRO A 262 -21.88 12.58 -3.02
CA PRO A 262 -21.65 11.18 -3.37
C PRO A 262 -22.61 10.67 -4.47
N SER A 263 -23.90 11.03 -4.38
CA SER A 263 -24.92 10.58 -5.34
C SER A 263 -24.71 11.18 -6.74
N LEU A 264 -24.38 12.48 -6.81
CA LEU A 264 -24.08 13.14 -8.09
C LEU A 264 -22.81 12.56 -8.72
N TYR A 265 -21.78 12.32 -7.91
CA TYR A 265 -20.54 11.71 -8.36
C TYR A 265 -20.78 10.35 -9.04
N VAL A 266 -21.54 9.44 -8.39
CA VAL A 266 -21.86 8.12 -8.94
C VAL A 266 -22.72 8.22 -10.19
N LYS A 267 -23.68 9.16 -10.24
CA LYS A 267 -24.50 9.42 -11.43
C LYS A 267 -23.63 9.87 -12.61
N LEU A 268 -22.67 10.75 -12.40
CA LEU A 268 -21.74 11.20 -13.45
C LEU A 268 -20.85 10.05 -13.96
N LEU A 269 -20.35 9.19 -13.08
CA LEU A 269 -19.63 7.98 -13.49
C LEU A 269 -20.49 7.07 -14.36
N GLY A 270 -21.75 6.85 -13.97
CA GLY A 270 -22.70 6.03 -14.74
C GLY A 270 -23.00 6.60 -16.13
N LEU A 271 -23.14 7.91 -16.25
CA LEU A 271 -23.33 8.60 -17.54
C LEU A 271 -22.08 8.51 -18.43
N GLY A 272 -20.88 8.51 -17.88
CA GLY A 272 -19.62 8.37 -18.62
C GLY A 272 -19.26 6.93 -18.99
N TYR A 273 -19.84 5.94 -18.30
CA TYR A 273 -19.45 4.54 -18.47
C TYR A 273 -19.70 3.96 -19.91
N PRO A 274 -20.80 4.28 -20.63
CA PRO A 274 -20.98 3.83 -22.01
C PRO A 274 -19.88 4.31 -22.96
N LEU A 275 -19.38 5.55 -22.76
CA LEU A 275 -18.27 6.10 -23.55
C LEU A 275 -16.96 5.36 -23.27
N PHE A 276 -16.70 5.05 -22.02
CA PHE A 276 -15.55 4.22 -21.63
C PHE A 276 -15.59 2.84 -22.31
N ASN A 277 -16.74 2.17 -22.32
CA ASN A 277 -16.92 0.87 -22.96
C ASN A 277 -16.72 0.90 -24.49
N GLN A 278 -16.94 2.03 -25.16
CA GLN A 278 -16.66 2.17 -26.59
C GLN A 278 -15.17 2.26 -26.90
N ILE A 279 -14.39 2.86 -25.99
CA ILE A 279 -12.93 3.02 -26.15
C ILE A 279 -12.18 1.72 -25.82
N THR A 280 -12.78 0.83 -25.02
CA THR A 280 -12.18 -0.43 -24.57
C THR A 280 -12.62 -1.66 -25.39
N LYS A 281 -13.47 -1.49 -26.39
CA LYS A 281 -13.79 -2.49 -27.41
C LYS A 281 -12.79 -2.43 -28.54
#